data_81b02b872a27effeffa7ee4652ddd364
#
_entry.id   81b02b872a27effeffa7ee4652ddd364
#
_cell.length_a   1.000
_cell.length_b   1.000
_cell.length_c   1.000
_cell.angle_alpha   90.00
_cell.angle_beta   90.00
_cell.angle_gamma   90.00
#
_symmetry.space_group_name_H-M   'P 1'
#
loop_
_entity.id
_entity.type
_entity.pdbx_description
1 polymer ?
#
loop_
_entity_poly.entity_id
_entity_poly.type
_entity_poly.pdbx_seq_one_letter_code
_entity_poly.pdbx_strand_id
1 'polypeptide(L)'
;MPSHKNKLIVALDSKELEDSRRLTEELDSLVSFYKIGLRTFVTDGFNFASYLKNKGKRIFLDLKLFDIQSTIEETVAKLSNLDIDFLTVHGDPSIVEAAVKGKKNNDMRILAVTFLTNQNRSDLDLSLIKKGEIRQLVLERAANAISAGADGLIASPLEVKLLRSLKCTAGKLIVTPGIRSKNTSFGDQKRVATPSEAFDAGADYIVVGRPIWQSKNPKIMVERLLNDL
;
A
#
# COMPACT_ATOMS: atom_id res chain seq x y z
N MET A 1 6.40 -24.22 -3.45
CA MET A 1 6.56 -22.83 -2.99
C MET A 1 5.17 -22.23 -2.86
N PRO A 2 4.80 -21.51 -1.79
CA PRO A 2 3.51 -20.83 -1.74
C PRO A 2 3.46 -19.83 -2.89
N SER A 3 2.41 -19.89 -3.67
CA SER A 3 2.21 -19.06 -4.85
C SER A 3 2.25 -17.58 -4.45
N HIS A 4 3.26 -16.81 -4.90
CA HIS A 4 3.36 -15.37 -4.71
C HIS A 4 2.22 -14.60 -5.40
N LYS A 5 1.38 -15.30 -6.17
CA LYS A 5 0.20 -14.76 -6.87
C LYS A 5 -0.71 -13.93 -5.94
N ASN A 6 -0.87 -14.37 -4.68
CA ASN A 6 -1.70 -13.67 -3.68
C ASN A 6 -0.99 -12.49 -3.00
N LYS A 7 0.27 -12.21 -3.36
CA LYS A 7 1.07 -11.11 -2.80
C LYS A 7 1.17 -9.89 -3.72
N LEU A 8 0.62 -9.99 -4.94
CA LEU A 8 0.48 -8.86 -5.86
C LEU A 8 -0.82 -8.10 -5.56
N ILE A 9 -0.70 -6.80 -5.33
CA ILE A 9 -1.81 -5.86 -5.18
C ILE A 9 -1.84 -4.97 -6.41
N VAL A 10 -2.95 -4.97 -7.15
CA VAL A 10 -3.13 -4.09 -8.32
C VAL A 10 -3.80 -2.79 -7.89
N ALA A 11 -3.13 -1.66 -8.15
CA ALA A 11 -3.67 -0.34 -7.83
C ALA A 11 -4.62 0.15 -8.94
N LEU A 12 -5.87 0.38 -8.57
CA LEU A 12 -6.95 0.86 -9.44
C LEU A 12 -7.02 2.40 -9.37
N ASP A 13 -6.00 3.07 -9.92
CA ASP A 13 -5.86 4.53 -9.90
C ASP A 13 -6.06 5.13 -11.31
N SER A 14 -6.91 4.52 -12.16
CA SER A 14 -7.29 5.03 -13.49
C SER A 14 -8.02 6.39 -13.38
N LYS A 15 -8.19 7.09 -14.49
CA LYS A 15 -8.88 8.38 -14.50
C LYS A 15 -10.37 8.19 -14.23
N GLU A 16 -10.97 7.21 -14.91
CA GLU A 16 -12.39 6.91 -14.82
C GLU A 16 -12.61 5.62 -14.03
N LEU A 17 -13.66 5.58 -13.23
CA LEU A 17 -14.03 4.40 -12.44
C LEU A 17 -14.34 3.19 -13.33
N GLU A 18 -14.94 3.44 -14.49
CA GLU A 18 -15.29 2.40 -15.45
C GLU A 18 -14.05 1.69 -16.01
N ASP A 19 -12.94 2.39 -16.19
CA ASP A 19 -11.66 1.78 -16.56
C ASP A 19 -11.15 0.83 -15.47
N SER A 20 -11.33 1.20 -14.19
CA SER A 20 -11.01 0.34 -13.06
C SER A 20 -11.88 -0.92 -13.01
N ARG A 21 -13.19 -0.79 -13.34
CA ARG A 21 -14.10 -1.95 -13.44
C ARG A 21 -13.68 -2.90 -14.55
N ARG A 22 -13.46 -2.38 -15.77
CA ARG A 22 -12.99 -3.18 -16.92
C ARG A 22 -11.67 -3.89 -16.63
N LEU A 23 -10.71 -3.18 -16.01
CA LEU A 23 -9.44 -3.79 -15.62
C LEU A 23 -9.63 -4.93 -14.62
N THR A 24 -10.54 -4.77 -13.65
CA THR A 24 -10.84 -5.82 -12.67
C THR A 24 -11.44 -7.06 -13.34
N GLU A 25 -12.33 -6.87 -14.32
CA GLU A 25 -12.93 -7.96 -15.09
C GLU A 25 -11.90 -8.65 -15.98
N GLU A 26 -11.05 -7.89 -16.66
CA GLU A 26 -9.97 -8.43 -17.47
C GLU A 26 -8.98 -9.27 -16.65
N LEU A 27 -8.67 -8.87 -15.41
CA LEU A 27 -7.70 -9.53 -14.55
C LEU A 27 -8.32 -10.56 -13.58
N ASP A 28 -9.60 -10.86 -13.68
CA ASP A 28 -10.38 -11.61 -12.69
C ASP A 28 -9.73 -12.93 -12.23
N SER A 29 -9.21 -13.75 -13.16
CA SER A 29 -8.58 -15.04 -12.87
C SER A 29 -7.13 -14.91 -12.36
N LEU A 30 -6.49 -13.75 -12.54
CA LEU A 30 -5.07 -13.53 -12.26
C LEU A 30 -4.83 -12.79 -10.95
N VAL A 31 -5.76 -11.91 -10.56
CA VAL A 31 -5.59 -10.99 -9.43
C VAL A 31 -6.75 -11.13 -8.45
N SER A 32 -6.40 -11.35 -7.19
CA SER A 32 -7.36 -11.47 -6.08
C SER A 32 -7.35 -10.25 -5.15
N PHE A 33 -6.37 -9.33 -5.26
CA PHE A 33 -6.20 -8.24 -4.33
C PHE A 33 -6.02 -6.90 -5.04
N TYR A 34 -6.90 -5.94 -4.74
CA TYR A 34 -6.92 -4.64 -5.39
C TYR A 34 -6.79 -3.49 -4.38
N LYS A 35 -6.06 -2.44 -4.76
CA LYS A 35 -5.94 -1.19 -4.00
C LYS A 35 -6.86 -0.13 -4.61
N ILE A 36 -7.73 0.43 -3.79
CA ILE A 36 -8.52 1.63 -4.10
C ILE A 36 -7.80 2.82 -3.49
N GLY A 37 -7.24 3.68 -4.34
CA GLY A 37 -6.59 4.92 -3.92
C GLY A 37 -7.57 6.07 -3.73
N LEU A 38 -7.08 7.17 -3.17
CA LEU A 38 -7.90 8.34 -2.83
C LEU A 38 -8.71 8.86 -4.05
N ARG A 39 -8.11 8.93 -5.24
CA ARG A 39 -8.79 9.38 -6.46
C ARG A 39 -10.04 8.55 -6.76
N THR A 40 -9.91 7.25 -6.82
CA THR A 40 -11.02 6.32 -7.09
C THR A 40 -12.02 6.33 -5.94
N PHE A 41 -11.55 6.45 -4.70
CA PHE A 41 -12.41 6.46 -3.53
C PHE A 41 -13.35 7.67 -3.49
N VAL A 42 -12.88 8.87 -3.83
CA VAL A 42 -13.72 10.08 -3.86
C VAL A 42 -14.77 10.05 -4.96
N THR A 43 -14.58 9.26 -6.02
CA THR A 43 -15.56 9.14 -7.10
C THR A 43 -16.77 8.31 -6.67
N ASP A 44 -16.54 7.08 -6.19
CA ASP A 44 -17.59 6.15 -5.71
C ASP A 44 -16.97 4.98 -4.92
N GLY A 45 -16.09 5.29 -3.97
CA GLY A 45 -15.26 4.29 -3.29
C GLY A 45 -16.05 3.24 -2.51
N PHE A 46 -17.15 3.60 -1.86
CA PHE A 46 -17.98 2.66 -1.08
C PHE A 46 -18.64 1.61 -1.97
N ASN A 47 -19.31 2.04 -3.04
CA ASN A 47 -19.97 1.12 -3.97
C ASN A 47 -18.95 0.29 -4.73
N PHE A 48 -17.79 0.89 -5.08
CA PHE A 48 -16.75 0.16 -5.77
C PHE A 48 -16.07 -0.90 -4.87
N ALA A 49 -15.87 -0.61 -3.59
CA ALA A 49 -15.40 -1.60 -2.62
C ALA A 49 -16.41 -2.76 -2.49
N SER A 50 -17.70 -2.46 -2.36
CA SER A 50 -18.76 -3.47 -2.31
C SER A 50 -18.80 -4.32 -3.59
N TYR A 51 -18.63 -3.70 -4.77
CA TYR A 51 -18.55 -4.41 -6.05
C TYR A 51 -17.38 -5.42 -6.07
N LEU A 52 -16.19 -5.02 -5.61
CA LEU A 52 -15.02 -5.90 -5.54
C LEU A 52 -15.22 -7.04 -4.53
N LYS A 53 -15.81 -6.76 -3.36
CA LYS A 53 -16.13 -7.80 -2.36
C LYS A 53 -17.11 -8.82 -2.92
N ASN A 54 -18.16 -8.40 -3.63
CA ASN A 54 -19.14 -9.30 -4.25
C ASN A 54 -18.48 -10.21 -5.31
N LYS A 55 -17.35 -9.79 -5.89
CA LYS A 55 -16.52 -10.61 -6.78
C LYS A 55 -15.49 -11.47 -6.00
N GLY A 56 -15.54 -11.53 -4.68
CA GLY A 56 -14.61 -12.30 -3.84
C GLY A 56 -13.19 -11.73 -3.81
N LYS A 57 -13.01 -10.43 -4.11
CA LYS A 57 -11.70 -9.78 -4.12
C LYS A 57 -11.35 -9.23 -2.74
N ARG A 58 -10.05 -9.25 -2.43
CA ARG A 58 -9.47 -8.56 -1.28
C ARG A 58 -9.33 -7.08 -1.60
N ILE A 59 -9.45 -6.24 -0.55
CA ILE A 59 -9.47 -4.79 -0.71
C ILE A 59 -8.45 -4.12 0.18
N PHE A 60 -7.64 -3.27 -0.42
CA PHE A 60 -6.76 -2.35 0.25
C PHE A 60 -7.23 -0.90 0.00
N LEU A 61 -7.74 -0.21 1.02
CA LEU A 61 -8.03 1.23 0.95
C LEU A 61 -6.75 2.03 1.26
N ASP A 62 -6.21 2.66 0.22
CA ASP A 62 -4.98 3.46 0.31
C ASP A 62 -5.32 4.96 0.39
N LEU A 63 -5.85 5.38 1.54
CA LEU A 63 -6.36 6.73 1.79
C LEU A 63 -5.35 7.62 2.53
N LYS A 64 -4.35 7.02 3.18
CA LYS A 64 -3.32 7.70 3.98
C LYS A 64 -3.93 8.72 4.94
N LEU A 65 -4.91 8.26 5.73
CA LEU A 65 -5.69 9.13 6.62
C LEU A 65 -4.77 9.93 7.56
N PHE A 66 -5.04 11.23 7.64
CA PHE A 66 -4.34 12.18 8.49
C PHE A 66 -5.30 13.28 8.91
N ASP A 67 -5.71 13.27 10.17
CA ASP A 67 -6.63 14.22 10.79
C ASP A 67 -6.49 14.17 12.31
N ILE A 68 -7.28 14.91 13.08
CA ILE A 68 -7.32 14.79 14.53
C ILE A 68 -7.78 13.39 14.96
N GLN A 69 -7.34 12.94 16.12
CA GLN A 69 -7.52 11.56 16.60
C GLN A 69 -8.98 11.09 16.59
N SER A 70 -9.93 11.93 17.07
CA SER A 70 -11.35 11.57 17.09
C SER A 70 -11.91 11.33 15.68
N THR A 71 -11.54 12.17 14.71
CA THR A 71 -11.94 12.02 13.30
C THR A 71 -11.38 10.72 12.71
N ILE A 72 -10.11 10.39 12.99
CA ILE A 72 -9.47 9.13 12.54
C ILE A 72 -10.19 7.93 13.15
N GLU A 73 -10.41 7.90 14.46
CA GLU A 73 -11.09 6.81 15.15
C GLU A 73 -12.49 6.55 14.56
N GLU A 74 -13.31 7.60 14.43
CA GLU A 74 -14.66 7.47 13.88
C GLU A 74 -14.67 7.07 12.40
N THR A 75 -13.73 7.60 11.60
CA THR A 75 -13.60 7.26 10.18
C THR A 75 -13.23 5.80 10.01
N VAL A 76 -12.23 5.31 10.76
CA VAL A 76 -11.82 3.90 10.72
C VAL A 76 -12.95 3.00 11.19
N ALA A 77 -13.71 3.39 12.22
CA ALA A 77 -14.87 2.63 12.68
C ALA A 77 -15.95 2.48 11.60
N LYS A 78 -16.16 3.52 10.78
CA LYS A 78 -17.10 3.45 9.63
C LYS A 78 -16.54 2.58 8.51
N LEU A 79 -15.25 2.73 8.17
CA LEU A 79 -14.59 1.94 7.12
C LEU A 79 -14.50 0.44 7.49
N SER A 80 -14.45 0.10 8.77
CA SER A 80 -14.46 -1.29 9.25
C SER A 80 -15.72 -2.08 8.83
N ASN A 81 -16.81 -1.39 8.48
CA ASN A 81 -18.04 -2.04 8.01
C ASN A 81 -17.94 -2.48 6.52
N LEU A 82 -16.90 -2.10 5.80
CA LEU A 82 -16.71 -2.45 4.38
C LEU A 82 -16.00 -3.80 4.18
N ASP A 83 -15.66 -4.50 5.27
CA ASP A 83 -14.91 -5.77 5.21
C ASP A 83 -13.65 -5.67 4.35
N ILE A 84 -12.84 -4.64 4.59
CA ILE A 84 -11.58 -4.38 3.89
C ILE A 84 -10.42 -5.08 4.60
N ASP A 85 -9.40 -5.47 3.82
CA ASP A 85 -8.23 -6.16 4.34
C ASP A 85 -7.17 -5.18 4.87
N PHE A 86 -6.88 -4.11 4.11
CA PHE A 86 -5.85 -3.13 4.46
C PHE A 86 -6.38 -1.70 4.40
N LEU A 87 -5.92 -0.87 5.34
CA LEU A 87 -6.17 0.57 5.37
C LEU A 87 -4.86 1.30 5.67
N THR A 88 -4.52 2.34 4.89
CA THR A 88 -3.37 3.19 5.19
C THR A 88 -3.74 4.41 6.01
N VAL A 89 -2.86 4.71 6.97
CA VAL A 89 -2.86 5.95 7.74
C VAL A 89 -1.45 6.57 7.72
N HIS A 90 -1.34 7.84 8.05
CA HIS A 90 -0.05 8.49 8.25
C HIS A 90 0.69 7.86 9.43
N GLY A 91 2.03 7.78 9.37
CA GLY A 91 2.85 7.06 10.35
C GLY A 91 3.11 7.81 11.66
N ASP A 92 2.33 8.84 11.99
CA ASP A 92 2.40 9.55 13.26
C ASP A 92 1.75 8.72 14.36
N PRO A 93 2.42 8.52 15.53
CA PRO A 93 1.92 7.63 16.58
C PRO A 93 0.47 7.88 16.98
N SER A 94 0.09 9.14 17.19
CA SER A 94 -1.26 9.51 17.59
C SER A 94 -2.33 9.15 16.56
N ILE A 95 -1.98 9.22 15.26
CA ILE A 95 -2.86 8.82 14.15
C ILE A 95 -3.01 7.30 14.10
N VAL A 96 -1.88 6.59 14.27
CA VAL A 96 -1.90 5.12 14.29
C VAL A 96 -2.71 4.60 15.48
N GLU A 97 -2.51 5.13 16.69
CA GLU A 97 -3.25 4.76 17.90
C GLU A 97 -4.77 4.96 17.70
N ALA A 98 -5.16 6.12 17.16
CA ALA A 98 -6.57 6.42 16.88
C ALA A 98 -7.16 5.44 15.84
N ALA A 99 -6.40 5.12 14.79
CA ALA A 99 -6.84 4.16 13.77
C ALA A 99 -6.98 2.74 14.34
N VAL A 100 -6.05 2.30 15.17
CA VAL A 100 -6.12 1.00 15.84
C VAL A 100 -7.32 0.93 16.78
N LYS A 101 -7.58 1.99 17.53
CA LYS A 101 -8.75 2.10 18.43
C LYS A 101 -10.07 2.08 17.66
N GLY A 102 -10.13 2.72 16.49
CA GLY A 102 -11.33 2.73 15.64
C GLY A 102 -11.64 1.40 14.96
N LYS A 103 -10.71 0.45 14.95
CA LYS A 103 -10.90 -0.88 14.35
C LYS A 103 -12.00 -1.66 15.07
N LYS A 104 -13.08 -1.99 14.36
CA LYS A 104 -14.15 -2.89 14.85
C LYS A 104 -13.94 -4.35 14.44
N ASN A 105 -13.21 -4.56 13.33
CA ASN A 105 -12.89 -5.86 12.78
C ASN A 105 -11.39 -6.13 12.96
N ASN A 106 -11.05 -7.23 13.62
CA ASN A 106 -9.65 -7.63 13.84
C ASN A 106 -8.93 -8.09 12.56
N ASP A 107 -9.67 -8.40 11.49
CA ASP A 107 -9.08 -8.86 10.23
C ASP A 107 -8.54 -7.70 9.39
N MET A 108 -9.08 -6.47 9.55
CA MET A 108 -8.55 -5.28 8.91
C MET A 108 -7.17 -4.92 9.48
N ARG A 109 -6.17 -4.72 8.61
CA ARG A 109 -4.81 -4.33 8.98
C ARG A 109 -4.58 -2.85 8.74
N ILE A 110 -4.11 -2.15 9.77
CA ILE A 110 -3.69 -0.75 9.70
C ILE A 110 -2.23 -0.71 9.26
N LEU A 111 -1.99 -0.11 8.09
CA LEU A 111 -0.65 0.06 7.52
C LEU A 111 -0.22 1.52 7.65
N ALA A 112 0.86 1.76 8.38
CA ALA A 112 1.41 3.10 8.58
C ALA A 112 2.34 3.49 7.43
N VAL A 113 2.13 4.67 6.85
CA VAL A 113 3.01 5.23 5.83
C VAL A 113 4.23 5.87 6.50
N THR A 114 5.44 5.40 6.21
CA THR A 114 6.67 5.99 6.73
C THR A 114 6.90 7.38 6.11
N PHE A 115 7.26 7.42 4.84
CA PHE A 115 7.29 8.62 4.01
C PHE A 115 6.79 8.25 2.60
N LEU A 116 6.30 9.22 1.86
CA LEU A 116 5.89 8.99 0.48
C LEU A 116 7.11 8.62 -0.38
N THR A 117 6.99 7.58 -1.18
CA THR A 117 8.12 7.00 -1.95
C THR A 117 8.67 7.92 -3.04
N ASN A 118 7.96 8.99 -3.38
CA ASN A 118 8.41 10.04 -4.29
C ASN A 118 9.12 11.21 -3.59
N GLN A 119 9.16 11.25 -2.25
CA GLN A 119 9.86 12.29 -1.50
C GLN A 119 11.36 12.00 -1.38
N ASN A 120 12.16 13.06 -1.43
CA ASN A 120 13.59 13.07 -1.15
C ASN A 120 13.90 13.94 0.09
N ARG A 121 15.19 14.11 0.45
CA ARG A 121 15.56 14.91 1.64
C ARG A 121 15.09 16.36 1.55
N SER A 122 15.24 16.99 0.37
CA SER A 122 14.79 18.37 0.16
C SER A 122 13.28 18.54 0.39
N ASP A 123 12.47 17.58 -0.07
CA ASP A 123 11.01 17.61 0.15
C ASP A 123 10.69 17.53 1.66
N LEU A 124 11.45 16.71 2.40
CA LEU A 124 11.27 16.58 3.86
C LEU A 124 11.73 17.82 4.61
N ASP A 125 12.80 18.51 4.14
CA ASP A 125 13.26 19.77 4.74
C ASP A 125 12.18 20.87 4.58
N LEU A 126 11.58 20.98 3.41
CA LEU A 126 10.48 21.92 3.16
C LEU A 126 9.23 21.59 4.00
N SER A 127 9.04 20.33 4.34
CA SER A 127 7.97 19.88 5.23
C SER A 127 8.32 20.00 6.73
N LEU A 128 9.39 20.69 7.07
CA LEU A 128 9.88 20.90 8.44
C LEU A 128 10.17 19.60 9.23
N ILE A 129 10.46 18.52 8.51
CA ILE A 129 10.87 17.27 9.14
C ILE A 129 12.30 17.44 9.71
N LYS A 130 12.52 16.93 10.91
CA LYS A 130 13.82 17.05 11.59
C LYS A 130 14.99 16.63 10.70
N LYS A 131 16.16 17.24 10.90
CA LYS A 131 17.39 16.89 10.18
C LYS A 131 17.78 15.42 10.41
N GLY A 132 18.43 14.81 9.42
CA GLY A 132 18.92 13.46 9.46
C GLY A 132 18.82 12.76 8.10
N GLU A 133 19.51 11.66 7.98
CA GLU A 133 19.43 10.80 6.80
C GLU A 133 18.03 10.18 6.67
N ILE A 134 17.48 10.16 5.45
CA ILE A 134 16.13 9.60 5.19
C ILE A 134 16.00 8.20 5.77
N ARG A 135 17.03 7.36 5.63
CA ARG A 135 17.02 5.98 6.11
C ARG A 135 16.83 5.91 7.63
N GLN A 136 17.49 6.80 8.40
CA GLN A 136 17.32 6.87 9.85
C GLN A 136 15.91 7.34 10.22
N LEU A 137 15.41 8.37 9.54
CA LEU A 137 14.07 8.90 9.76
C LEU A 137 12.99 7.86 9.45
N VAL A 138 13.18 7.06 8.39
CA VAL A 138 12.29 5.94 8.07
C VAL A 138 12.28 4.89 9.18
N LEU A 139 13.46 4.50 9.69
CA LEU A 139 13.56 3.51 10.79
C LEU A 139 12.86 4.00 12.06
N GLU A 140 13.11 5.25 12.45
CA GLU A 140 12.52 5.84 13.64
C GLU A 140 11.00 5.95 13.50
N ARG A 141 10.50 6.45 12.35
CA ARG A 141 9.07 6.56 12.10
C ARG A 141 8.40 5.18 12.06
N ALA A 142 9.05 4.19 11.45
CA ALA A 142 8.58 2.82 11.44
C ALA A 142 8.48 2.22 12.85
N ALA A 143 9.53 2.38 13.67
CA ALA A 143 9.52 1.88 15.05
C ALA A 143 8.41 2.53 15.87
N ASN A 144 8.23 3.84 15.76
CA ASN A 144 7.18 4.58 16.45
C ASN A 144 5.78 4.13 16.02
N ALA A 145 5.55 3.96 14.71
CA ALA A 145 4.26 3.50 14.18
C ALA A 145 3.93 2.06 14.63
N ILE A 146 4.91 1.16 14.64
CA ILE A 146 4.72 -0.21 15.15
C ILE A 146 4.45 -0.21 16.65
N SER A 147 5.14 0.62 17.43
CA SER A 147 4.91 0.77 18.87
C SER A 147 3.52 1.33 19.18
N ALA A 148 2.98 2.18 18.30
CA ALA A 148 1.61 2.70 18.38
C ALA A 148 0.54 1.68 17.92
N GLY A 149 0.93 0.46 17.53
CA GLY A 149 0.04 -0.65 17.25
C GLY A 149 -0.22 -0.91 15.77
N ALA A 150 0.50 -0.30 14.82
CA ALA A 150 0.37 -0.62 13.40
C ALA A 150 0.56 -2.11 13.13
N ASP A 151 -0.27 -2.67 12.25
CA ASP A 151 -0.17 -4.06 11.79
C ASP A 151 0.95 -4.22 10.74
N GLY A 152 1.36 -3.12 10.10
CA GLY A 152 2.42 -3.10 9.10
C GLY A 152 2.77 -1.70 8.61
N LEU A 153 3.61 -1.66 7.60
CA LEU A 153 4.20 -0.44 7.06
C LEU A 153 4.03 -0.38 5.53
N ILE A 154 3.86 0.84 5.02
CA ILE A 154 4.10 1.16 3.61
C ILE A 154 5.48 1.80 3.52
N ALA A 155 6.37 1.20 2.74
CA ALA A 155 7.75 1.65 2.59
C ALA A 155 8.28 1.44 1.17
N SER A 156 9.30 2.21 0.80
CA SER A 156 10.01 2.02 -0.46
C SER A 156 10.69 0.64 -0.51
N PRO A 157 10.78 -0.01 -1.68
CA PRO A 157 11.50 -1.28 -1.81
C PRO A 157 12.96 -1.19 -1.36
N LEU A 158 13.59 -0.03 -1.50
CA LEU A 158 14.98 0.21 -1.08
C LEU A 158 15.18 0.25 0.44
N GLU A 159 14.09 0.33 1.20
CA GLU A 159 14.10 0.42 2.67
C GLU A 159 13.69 -0.90 3.34
N VAL A 160 13.11 -1.85 2.60
CA VAL A 160 12.56 -3.10 3.15
C VAL A 160 13.59 -3.88 3.95
N LYS A 161 14.78 -4.14 3.38
CA LYS A 161 15.85 -4.88 4.06
C LYS A 161 16.29 -4.20 5.36
N LEU A 162 16.36 -2.86 5.35
CA LEU A 162 16.71 -2.08 6.52
C LEU A 162 15.59 -2.14 7.58
N LEU A 163 14.33 -2.04 7.18
CA LEU A 163 13.18 -2.18 8.08
C LEU A 163 13.13 -3.57 8.72
N ARG A 164 13.43 -4.63 7.96
CA ARG A 164 13.48 -6.02 8.49
C ARG A 164 14.58 -6.24 9.53
N SER A 165 15.61 -5.39 9.61
CA SER A 165 16.62 -5.44 10.68
C SER A 165 16.09 -4.94 12.04
N LEU A 166 14.98 -4.23 12.08
CA LEU A 166 14.34 -3.81 13.32
C LEU A 166 13.58 -4.97 13.96
N LYS A 167 13.89 -5.31 15.21
CA LYS A 167 13.20 -6.37 15.97
C LYS A 167 11.67 -6.15 16.03
N CYS A 168 11.22 -4.90 16.13
CA CYS A 168 9.80 -4.57 16.23
C CYS A 168 9.01 -4.87 14.94
N THR A 169 9.66 -5.08 13.79
CA THR A 169 8.99 -5.43 12.54
C THR A 169 8.84 -6.95 12.33
N ALA A 170 9.33 -7.76 13.26
CA ALA A 170 9.13 -9.21 13.21
C ALA A 170 7.62 -9.53 13.25
N GLY A 171 7.14 -10.29 12.26
CA GLY A 171 5.72 -10.62 12.10
C GLY A 171 4.81 -9.46 11.64
N LYS A 172 5.36 -8.26 11.39
CA LYS A 172 4.62 -7.13 10.85
C LYS A 172 4.69 -7.10 9.33
N LEU A 173 3.62 -6.64 8.69
CA LEU A 173 3.55 -6.54 7.23
C LEU A 173 4.44 -5.40 6.69
N ILE A 174 5.12 -5.64 5.59
CA ILE A 174 5.76 -4.60 4.78
C ILE A 174 5.18 -4.67 3.37
N VAL A 175 4.46 -3.62 3.00
CA VAL A 175 3.80 -3.49 1.70
C VAL A 175 4.52 -2.41 0.89
N THR A 176 4.93 -2.75 -0.31
CA THR A 176 5.91 -1.98 -1.08
C THR A 176 5.35 -1.55 -2.43
N PRO A 177 5.05 -0.25 -2.63
CA PRO A 177 4.79 0.34 -3.94
C PRO A 177 6.11 0.64 -4.69
N GLY A 178 6.00 1.15 -5.92
CA GLY A 178 7.20 1.52 -6.70
C GLY A 178 7.84 0.33 -7.41
N ILE A 179 7.07 -0.70 -7.70
CA ILE A 179 7.55 -1.89 -8.40
C ILE A 179 7.47 -1.70 -9.91
N ARG A 180 8.51 -2.16 -10.61
CA ARG A 180 8.61 -2.16 -12.07
C ARG A 180 9.19 -3.50 -12.53
N SER A 181 8.71 -4.02 -13.68
CA SER A 181 9.42 -5.13 -14.32
C SER A 181 10.70 -4.63 -15.00
N LYS A 182 11.64 -5.52 -15.22
CA LYS A 182 12.87 -5.23 -15.99
C LYS A 182 12.47 -4.61 -17.33
N ASN A 183 13.10 -3.48 -17.71
CA ASN A 183 12.86 -2.75 -18.97
C ASN A 183 11.60 -1.86 -19.03
N THR A 184 10.98 -1.49 -17.92
CA THR A 184 9.91 -0.47 -17.92
C THR A 184 10.41 0.89 -17.44
N SER A 185 9.79 1.98 -17.94
CA SER A 185 10.17 3.36 -17.56
C SER A 185 9.85 3.63 -16.08
N PHE A 186 10.70 4.44 -15.43
CA PHE A 186 10.57 4.75 -13.99
C PHE A 186 9.39 5.69 -13.67
N GLY A 187 8.91 6.49 -14.64
CA GLY A 187 7.87 7.50 -14.40
C GLY A 187 8.29 8.51 -13.34
N ASP A 188 7.36 8.89 -12.45
CA ASP A 188 7.57 9.81 -11.31
C ASP A 188 8.15 9.11 -10.06
N GLN A 189 8.31 7.79 -10.08
CA GLN A 189 8.87 7.05 -8.95
C GLN A 189 10.40 7.17 -8.94
N LYS A 190 10.92 7.79 -7.89
CA LYS A 190 12.37 7.99 -7.70
C LYS A 190 13.07 6.76 -7.12
N ARG A 191 12.33 5.82 -6.54
CA ARG A 191 12.83 4.65 -5.80
C ARG A 191 12.05 3.40 -6.23
N VAL A 192 12.60 2.64 -7.16
CA VAL A 192 11.95 1.47 -7.78
C VAL A 192 12.78 0.20 -7.59
N ALA A 193 12.11 -0.95 -7.64
CA ALA A 193 12.73 -2.29 -7.67
C ALA A 193 11.87 -3.24 -8.52
N THR A 194 12.44 -4.38 -8.89
CA THR A 194 11.68 -5.48 -9.49
C THR A 194 10.87 -6.25 -8.43
N PRO A 195 9.86 -7.03 -8.83
CA PRO A 195 9.15 -7.93 -7.91
C PRO A 195 10.08 -8.82 -7.09
N SER A 196 11.01 -9.53 -7.74
CA SER A 196 11.98 -10.40 -7.08
C SER A 196 12.82 -9.64 -6.05
N GLU A 197 13.44 -8.50 -6.43
CA GLU A 197 14.24 -7.70 -5.51
C GLU A 197 13.45 -7.25 -4.26
N ALA A 198 12.16 -6.90 -4.43
CA ALA A 198 11.33 -6.49 -3.30
C ALA A 198 11.06 -7.66 -2.33
N PHE A 199 10.75 -8.85 -2.85
CA PHE A 199 10.52 -10.04 -2.01
C PHE A 199 11.82 -10.56 -1.39
N ASP A 200 12.93 -10.56 -2.11
CA ASP A 200 14.26 -10.93 -1.59
C ASP A 200 14.70 -9.99 -0.45
N ALA A 201 14.30 -8.70 -0.53
CA ALA A 201 14.51 -7.75 0.55
C ALA A 201 13.60 -8.02 1.76
N GLY A 202 12.52 -8.81 1.62
CA GLY A 202 11.60 -9.19 2.69
C GLY A 202 10.24 -8.50 2.66
N ALA A 203 9.79 -7.95 1.52
CA ALA A 203 8.42 -7.45 1.37
C ALA A 203 7.40 -8.59 1.48
N ASP A 204 6.24 -8.34 2.10
CA ASP A 204 5.13 -9.31 2.14
C ASP A 204 4.20 -9.14 0.95
N TYR A 205 4.00 -7.90 0.51
CA TYR A 205 3.17 -7.56 -0.63
C TYR A 205 3.83 -6.47 -1.48
N ILE A 206 3.57 -6.52 -2.78
CA ILE A 206 3.95 -5.48 -3.73
C ILE A 206 2.72 -4.82 -4.31
N VAL A 207 2.79 -3.50 -4.57
CA VAL A 207 1.71 -2.72 -5.17
C VAL A 207 2.14 -2.21 -6.54
N VAL A 208 1.39 -2.60 -7.59
CA VAL A 208 1.64 -2.19 -8.96
C VAL A 208 0.40 -1.52 -9.55
N GLY A 209 0.57 -0.33 -10.09
CA GLY A 209 -0.52 0.45 -10.69
C GLY A 209 -0.27 0.71 -12.18
N ARG A 210 0.28 1.88 -12.51
CA ARG A 210 0.50 2.35 -13.90
C ARG A 210 1.10 1.34 -14.87
N PRO A 211 2.13 0.54 -14.50
CA PRO A 211 2.64 -0.48 -15.41
C PRO A 211 1.58 -1.46 -15.90
N ILE A 212 0.53 -1.69 -15.11
CA ILE A 212 -0.57 -2.60 -15.47
C ILE A 212 -1.64 -1.84 -16.24
N TRP A 213 -2.26 -0.81 -15.66
CA TRP A 213 -3.42 -0.17 -16.26
C TRP A 213 -3.10 0.76 -17.45
N GLN A 214 -1.83 1.16 -17.66
CA GLN A 214 -1.37 1.83 -18.88
C GLN A 214 -0.83 0.86 -19.94
N SER A 215 -0.76 -0.44 -19.64
CA SER A 215 -0.32 -1.44 -20.60
C SER A 215 -1.36 -1.62 -21.72
N LYS A 216 -0.89 -1.85 -22.94
CA LYS A 216 -1.75 -2.29 -24.04
C LYS A 216 -2.37 -3.68 -23.79
N ASN A 217 -1.74 -4.48 -22.94
CA ASN A 217 -2.22 -5.79 -22.55
C ASN A 217 -1.95 -6.02 -21.05
N PRO A 218 -2.89 -5.62 -20.17
CA PRO A 218 -2.77 -5.77 -18.72
C PRO A 218 -2.54 -7.21 -18.24
N LYS A 219 -3.18 -8.19 -18.87
CA LYS A 219 -2.99 -9.62 -18.53
C LYS A 219 -1.54 -10.05 -18.69
N ILE A 220 -0.95 -9.81 -19.87
CA ILE A 220 0.45 -10.15 -20.14
C ILE A 220 1.39 -9.43 -19.16
N MET A 221 1.07 -8.18 -18.81
CA MET A 221 1.88 -7.45 -17.85
C MET A 221 1.83 -8.09 -16.45
N VAL A 222 0.64 -8.49 -15.98
CA VAL A 222 0.47 -9.20 -14.70
C VAL A 222 1.19 -10.53 -14.72
N GLU A 223 1.04 -11.33 -15.79
CA GLU A 223 1.75 -12.62 -15.93
C GLU A 223 3.27 -12.45 -15.89
N ARG A 224 3.82 -11.43 -16.54
CA ARG A 224 5.25 -11.09 -16.47
C ARG A 224 5.68 -10.77 -15.04
N LEU A 225 4.92 -9.92 -14.34
CA LEU A 225 5.20 -9.57 -12.94
C LEU A 225 5.16 -10.80 -12.03
N LEU A 226 4.22 -11.73 -12.28
CA LEU A 226 4.09 -12.98 -11.51
C LEU A 226 5.19 -13.99 -11.85
N ASN A 227 5.73 -13.97 -13.06
CA ASN A 227 6.84 -14.84 -13.48
C ASN A 227 8.21 -14.31 -13.03
N ASP A 228 8.31 -13.00 -12.72
CA ASP A 228 9.50 -12.37 -12.12
C ASP A 228 9.57 -12.62 -10.58
N LEU A 229 8.68 -13.45 -10.03
CA LEU A 229 8.61 -13.85 -8.63
C LEU A 229 9.24 -15.22 -8.43
#